data_430137fe7b0e02f6a33d3dcda8bd0e97
#
_entry.id   430137fe7b0e02f6a33d3dcda8bd0e97
#
_cell.length_a   1.000
_cell.length_b   1.000
_cell.length_c   1.000
_cell.angle_alpha   90.00
_cell.angle_beta   90.00
_cell.angle_gamma   90.00
#
_symmetry.space_group_name_H-M   'P 1'
#
loop_
_entity.id
_entity.type
_entity.pdbx_description
1 polymer ?
#
loop_
_entity_poly.entity_id
_entity_poly.type
_entity_poly.pdbx_seq_one_letter_code
_entity_poly.pdbx_strand_id
1 'polypeptide(L)'
;LVKELMKDRMFYEQSGGGVTLSGGEVMAMSTDYILQIAKALKKEEISLTIDTCGYVSYDKFEAILPYVDTFLYDVKVMDPELHKKYIGVDNKLILDNLVKLSDAGARIYIRIPTIKEVNGNVQNMEDTIHFLKKHGIHPAQVNLLPYHNTGSSKYPKLGMEYKGTDLHAPEKEEMESFVKLFQDAGYTNTKIGG
;
A
#
# COMPACT_ATOMS: atom_id res chain seq x y z
N LEU A 1 -5.56 -10.37 21.22
CA LEU A 1 -5.11 -10.32 19.84
C LEU A 1 -3.75 -11.03 19.68
N VAL A 2 -2.62 -10.55 20.28
CA VAL A 2 -1.28 -11.16 20.09
C VAL A 2 -1.28 -12.64 20.48
N LYS A 3 -1.89 -13.01 21.59
CA LYS A 3 -2.01 -14.41 22.01
C LYS A 3 -2.76 -15.30 20.99
N GLU A 4 -3.67 -14.73 20.21
CA GLU A 4 -4.35 -15.43 19.12
C GLU A 4 -3.44 -15.57 17.89
N LEU A 5 -2.74 -14.52 17.53
CA LEU A 5 -1.76 -14.53 16.45
C LEU A 5 -0.63 -15.52 16.67
N MET A 6 -0.24 -15.76 17.93
CA MET A 6 0.79 -16.73 18.29
C MET A 6 0.40 -18.19 18.04
N LYS A 7 -0.87 -18.50 17.79
CA LYS A 7 -1.29 -19.86 17.40
C LYS A 7 -0.73 -20.23 16.02
N ASP A 8 -0.49 -19.25 15.17
CA ASP A 8 0.03 -19.44 13.82
C ASP A 8 1.56 -19.34 13.73
N ARG A 9 2.26 -19.26 14.88
CA ARG A 9 3.71 -19.11 14.96
C ARG A 9 4.48 -20.11 14.08
N MET A 10 4.07 -21.37 14.08
CA MET A 10 4.72 -22.41 13.30
C MET A 10 4.68 -22.12 11.79
N PHE A 11 3.59 -21.51 11.31
CA PHE A 11 3.46 -21.09 9.91
C PHE A 11 4.37 -19.89 9.61
N TYR A 12 4.49 -18.92 10.52
CA TYR A 12 5.41 -17.78 10.35
C TYR A 12 6.86 -18.25 10.26
N GLU A 13 7.28 -19.15 11.12
CA GLU A 13 8.64 -19.71 11.13
C GLU A 13 8.95 -20.51 9.86
N GLN A 14 8.00 -21.29 9.35
CA GLN A 14 8.18 -22.10 8.14
C GLN A 14 8.20 -21.26 6.86
N SER A 15 7.38 -20.22 6.77
CA SER A 15 7.23 -19.39 5.55
C SER A 15 8.18 -18.21 5.52
N GLY A 16 8.82 -17.85 6.64
CA GLY A 16 9.49 -16.57 6.80
C GLY A 16 8.52 -15.37 6.79
N GLY A 17 7.23 -15.65 6.98
CA GLY A 17 6.16 -14.66 7.03
C GLY A 17 6.01 -13.99 8.39
N GLY A 18 4.83 -13.40 8.62
CA GLY A 18 4.53 -12.68 9.86
C GLY A 18 3.11 -12.19 9.88
N VAL A 19 2.89 -11.11 10.62
CA VAL A 19 1.57 -10.48 10.79
C VAL A 19 1.48 -9.25 9.90
N THR A 20 0.41 -9.17 9.11
CA THR A 20 0.04 -7.95 8.40
C THR A 20 -1.13 -7.28 9.12
N LEU A 21 -0.92 -6.05 9.57
CA LEU A 21 -2.01 -5.20 10.03
C LEU A 21 -2.61 -4.48 8.82
N SER A 22 -3.87 -4.78 8.54
CA SER A 22 -4.63 -4.28 7.39
C SER A 22 -6.08 -4.04 7.77
N GLY A 23 -6.89 -3.54 6.82
CA GLY A 23 -8.33 -3.30 6.99
C GLY A 23 -8.67 -1.84 7.24
N GLY A 24 -9.47 -1.25 6.34
CA GLY A 24 -9.69 0.20 6.30
C GLY A 24 -8.37 0.95 6.15
N GLU A 25 -8.07 1.86 7.08
CA GLU A 25 -6.74 2.47 7.24
C GLU A 25 -6.26 2.18 8.67
N VAL A 26 -5.35 1.22 8.80
CA VAL A 26 -4.85 0.81 10.12
C VAL A 26 -4.15 1.96 10.85
N MET A 27 -3.44 2.83 10.12
CA MET A 27 -2.74 3.98 10.70
C MET A 27 -3.68 5.09 11.20
N ALA A 28 -4.98 5.04 10.85
CA ALA A 28 -6.00 5.93 11.43
C ALA A 28 -6.35 5.56 12.87
N MET A 29 -6.06 4.34 13.31
CA MET A 29 -6.29 3.89 14.70
C MET A 29 -5.40 4.64 15.69
N SER A 30 -5.65 4.44 16.98
CA SER A 30 -4.80 4.98 18.04
C SER A 30 -3.36 4.50 17.88
N THR A 31 -2.40 5.42 17.89
CA THR A 31 -0.97 5.12 17.80
C THR A 31 -0.54 4.20 18.95
N ASP A 32 -1.03 4.43 20.17
CA ASP A 32 -0.72 3.60 21.34
C ASP A 32 -1.17 2.16 21.15
N TYR A 33 -2.34 1.95 20.53
CA TYR A 33 -2.85 0.60 20.28
C TYR A 33 -1.99 -0.15 19.26
N ILE A 34 -1.65 0.50 18.13
CA ILE A 34 -0.78 -0.10 17.12
C ILE A 34 0.61 -0.37 17.71
N LEU A 35 1.14 0.58 18.48
CA LEU A 35 2.46 0.47 19.11
C LEU A 35 2.52 -0.68 20.12
N GLN A 36 1.46 -0.92 20.89
CA GLN A 36 1.39 -2.07 21.80
C GLN A 36 1.44 -3.39 21.03
N ILE A 37 0.73 -3.51 19.92
CA ILE A 37 0.77 -4.71 19.07
C ILE A 37 2.17 -4.89 18.47
N ALA A 38 2.72 -3.81 17.90
CA ALA A 38 4.04 -3.84 17.25
C ALA A 38 5.16 -4.26 18.23
N LYS A 39 5.18 -3.67 19.44
CA LYS A 39 6.12 -4.05 20.49
C LYS A 39 5.96 -5.51 20.94
N ALA A 40 4.72 -5.98 21.05
CA ALA A 40 4.47 -7.36 21.45
C ALA A 40 4.91 -8.35 20.36
N LEU A 41 4.67 -8.08 19.08
CA LEU A 41 5.14 -8.90 17.96
C LEU A 41 6.68 -8.91 17.89
N LYS A 42 7.31 -7.74 18.05
CA LYS A 42 8.78 -7.62 18.09
C LYS A 42 9.42 -8.46 19.19
N LYS A 43 8.80 -8.48 20.39
CA LYS A 43 9.24 -9.30 21.52
C LYS A 43 9.19 -10.80 21.22
N GLU A 44 8.22 -11.21 20.40
CA GLU A 44 8.04 -12.60 19.96
C GLU A 44 8.83 -12.92 18.67
N GLU A 45 9.64 -11.98 18.17
CA GLU A 45 10.42 -12.10 16.93
C GLU A 45 9.57 -12.40 15.68
N ILE A 46 8.32 -11.87 15.66
CA ILE A 46 7.40 -12.01 14.53
C ILE A 46 7.46 -10.75 13.69
N SER A 47 7.68 -10.93 12.38
CA SER A 47 7.68 -9.83 11.41
C SER A 47 6.35 -9.12 11.36
N LEU A 48 6.40 -7.79 11.31
CA LEU A 48 5.23 -6.92 11.19
C LEU A 48 5.23 -6.20 9.86
N THR A 49 4.15 -6.38 9.11
CA THR A 49 3.85 -5.61 7.90
C THR A 49 2.67 -4.67 8.17
N ILE A 50 2.78 -3.42 7.75
CA ILE A 50 1.71 -2.42 7.81
C ILE A 50 1.17 -2.18 6.39
N ASP A 51 -0.14 -2.34 6.23
CA ASP A 51 -0.88 -2.05 5.01
C ASP A 51 -1.56 -0.69 5.15
N THR A 52 -1.15 0.31 4.36
CA THR A 52 -1.59 1.70 4.52
C THR A 52 -1.70 2.45 3.21
N CYS A 53 -2.67 3.38 3.14
CA CYS A 53 -2.73 4.39 2.09
C CYS A 53 -1.88 5.64 2.39
N GLY A 54 -1.27 5.73 3.56
CA GLY A 54 -0.39 6.83 3.94
C GLY A 54 -1.06 8.15 4.33
N TYR A 55 -2.38 8.24 4.36
CA TYR A 55 -3.11 9.49 4.65
C TYR A 55 -3.31 9.71 6.15
N VAL A 56 -2.20 9.87 6.87
CA VAL A 56 -2.15 10.20 8.30
C VAL A 56 -0.96 11.10 8.59
N SER A 57 -0.90 11.73 9.77
CA SER A 57 0.27 12.52 10.15
C SER A 57 1.52 11.64 10.31
N TYR A 58 2.68 12.14 9.92
CA TYR A 58 3.93 11.37 9.85
C TYR A 58 4.42 10.87 11.21
N ASP A 59 4.15 11.59 12.29
CA ASP A 59 4.51 11.20 13.66
C ASP A 59 4.00 9.80 14.04
N LYS A 60 2.88 9.38 13.47
CA LYS A 60 2.36 8.02 13.65
C LYS A 60 3.27 6.96 13.01
N PHE A 61 3.79 7.24 11.82
CA PHE A 61 4.77 6.37 11.16
C PHE A 61 6.06 6.34 11.93
N GLU A 62 6.58 7.50 12.32
CA GLU A 62 7.81 7.63 13.09
C GLU A 62 7.77 6.81 14.39
N ALA A 63 6.63 6.83 15.09
CA ALA A 63 6.44 6.09 16.34
C ALA A 63 6.53 4.57 16.17
N ILE A 64 6.06 4.02 15.04
CA ILE A 64 6.02 2.57 14.82
C ILE A 64 7.18 2.05 13.97
N LEU A 65 7.89 2.91 13.25
CA LEU A 65 8.96 2.56 12.32
C LEU A 65 9.99 1.57 12.89
N PRO A 66 10.45 1.69 14.15
CA PRO A 66 11.42 0.75 14.73
C PRO A 66 10.91 -0.69 14.90
N TYR A 67 9.62 -0.91 14.75
CA TYR A 67 8.94 -2.18 14.98
C TYR A 67 8.35 -2.80 13.71
N VAL A 68 8.41 -2.10 12.58
CA VAL A 68 7.81 -2.52 11.31
C VAL A 68 8.89 -3.02 10.36
N ASP A 69 8.71 -4.22 9.83
CA ASP A 69 9.64 -4.82 8.89
C ASP A 69 9.33 -4.42 7.44
N THR A 70 8.06 -4.18 7.11
CA THR A 70 7.66 -3.81 5.74
C THR A 70 6.41 -2.94 5.76
N PHE A 71 6.37 -1.94 4.90
CA PHE A 71 5.17 -1.19 4.57
C PHE A 71 4.64 -1.59 3.20
N LEU A 72 3.38 -2.03 3.13
CA LEU A 72 2.61 -2.10 1.89
C LEU A 72 1.96 -0.73 1.71
N TYR A 73 2.47 0.04 0.78
CA TYR A 73 2.11 1.45 0.64
C TYR A 73 1.35 1.71 -0.65
N ASP A 74 0.11 2.16 -0.54
CA ASP A 74 -0.75 2.41 -1.69
C ASP A 74 -0.46 3.77 -2.32
N VAL A 75 -0.03 3.77 -3.58
CA VAL A 75 0.05 4.95 -4.46
C VAL A 75 -1.00 4.77 -5.55
N LYS A 76 -2.06 5.59 -5.53
CA LYS A 76 -3.24 5.34 -6.37
C LYS A 76 -3.25 6.19 -7.64
N VAL A 77 -3.36 7.49 -7.48
CA VAL A 77 -3.46 8.45 -8.59
C VAL A 77 -2.43 9.55 -8.37
N MET A 78 -1.60 9.84 -9.36
CA MET A 78 -0.55 10.85 -9.24
C MET A 78 -1.07 12.28 -9.45
N ASP A 79 -2.07 12.46 -10.30
CA ASP A 79 -2.75 13.76 -10.48
C ASP A 79 -3.56 14.11 -9.21
N PRO A 80 -3.28 15.24 -8.53
CA PRO A 80 -3.93 15.58 -7.26
C PRO A 80 -5.43 15.89 -7.41
N GLU A 81 -5.88 16.43 -8.52
CA GLU A 81 -7.29 16.74 -8.77
C GLU A 81 -8.09 15.46 -9.05
N LEU A 82 -7.51 14.54 -9.84
CA LEU A 82 -8.10 13.21 -10.04
C LEU A 82 -8.10 12.40 -8.75
N HIS A 83 -7.02 12.47 -7.96
CA HIS A 83 -6.98 11.82 -6.65
C HIS A 83 -8.11 12.33 -5.75
N LYS A 84 -8.27 13.65 -5.66
CA LYS A 84 -9.36 14.26 -4.89
C LYS A 84 -10.74 13.86 -5.40
N LYS A 85 -10.92 13.80 -6.71
CA LYS A 85 -12.18 13.40 -7.35
C LYS A 85 -12.60 11.97 -7.00
N TYR A 86 -11.66 11.01 -7.03
CA TYR A 86 -11.96 9.58 -6.87
C TYR A 86 -11.75 9.06 -5.45
N ILE A 87 -10.85 9.66 -4.69
CA ILE A 87 -10.46 9.20 -3.34
C ILE A 87 -11.03 10.13 -2.25
N GLY A 88 -11.39 11.38 -2.61
CA GLY A 88 -11.98 12.36 -1.69
C GLY A 88 -10.98 13.33 -1.06
N VAL A 89 -9.68 13.08 -1.19
CA VAL A 89 -8.59 13.93 -0.71
C VAL A 89 -7.51 14.05 -1.78
N ASP A 90 -6.68 15.09 -1.72
CA ASP A 90 -5.48 15.15 -2.56
C ASP A 90 -4.42 14.13 -2.10
N ASN A 91 -3.38 13.94 -2.91
CA ASN A 91 -2.33 12.96 -2.66
C ASN A 91 -1.09 13.54 -1.98
N LYS A 92 -1.06 14.85 -1.69
CA LYS A 92 0.16 15.51 -1.20
C LYS A 92 0.70 14.88 0.08
N LEU A 93 -0.16 14.70 1.10
CA LEU A 93 0.25 14.10 2.37
C LEU A 93 0.74 12.66 2.19
N ILE A 94 0.10 11.89 1.31
CA ILE A 94 0.47 10.51 1.00
C ILE A 94 1.88 10.46 0.40
N LEU A 95 2.14 11.31 -0.60
CA LEU A 95 3.43 11.36 -1.29
C LEU A 95 4.54 11.91 -0.38
N ASP A 96 4.25 12.94 0.42
CA ASP A 96 5.20 13.48 1.42
C ASP A 96 5.59 12.41 2.45
N ASN A 97 4.63 11.61 2.92
CA ASN A 97 4.89 10.52 3.86
C ASN A 97 5.72 9.38 3.22
N LEU A 98 5.47 9.07 1.95
CA LEU A 98 6.25 8.08 1.22
C LEU A 98 7.73 8.49 1.13
N VAL A 99 8.01 9.76 0.82
CA VAL A 99 9.37 10.31 0.79
C VAL A 99 10.01 10.15 2.16
N LYS A 100 9.36 10.62 3.22
CA LYS A 100 9.91 10.55 4.59
C LYS A 100 10.16 9.12 5.07
N LEU A 101 9.27 8.17 4.75
CA LEU A 101 9.49 6.76 5.07
C LEU A 101 10.69 6.18 4.31
N SER A 102 10.85 6.54 3.04
CA SER A 102 12.00 6.14 2.23
C SER A 102 13.30 6.72 2.79
N ASP A 103 13.32 8.01 3.13
CA ASP A 103 14.48 8.70 3.72
C ASP A 103 14.86 8.11 5.08
N ALA A 104 13.88 7.62 5.83
CA ALA A 104 14.08 6.92 7.10
C ALA A 104 14.54 5.47 6.94
N GLY A 105 14.75 4.98 5.70
CA GLY A 105 15.24 3.64 5.39
C GLY A 105 14.19 2.53 5.55
N ALA A 106 12.90 2.86 5.55
CA ALA A 106 11.84 1.88 5.63
C ALA A 106 11.86 0.94 4.42
N ARG A 107 11.61 -0.34 4.63
CA ARG A 107 11.36 -1.30 3.55
C ARG A 107 9.93 -1.11 3.04
N ILE A 108 9.79 -0.67 1.80
CA ILE A 108 8.51 -0.31 1.20
C ILE A 108 8.23 -1.20 0.00
N TYR A 109 7.02 -1.77 -0.03
CA TYR A 109 6.41 -2.34 -1.24
C TYR A 109 5.35 -1.36 -1.70
N ILE A 110 5.54 -0.76 -2.86
CA ILE A 110 4.53 0.12 -3.46
C ILE A 110 3.46 -0.75 -4.09
N ARG A 111 2.21 -0.43 -3.82
CA ARG A 111 1.05 -1.04 -4.45
C ARG A 111 0.28 0.02 -5.22
N ILE A 112 -0.06 -0.30 -6.45
CA ILE A 112 -0.83 0.57 -7.33
C ILE A 112 -2.13 -0.15 -7.70
N PRO A 113 -3.23 0.06 -6.94
CA PRO A 113 -4.56 -0.40 -7.36
C PRO A 113 -4.89 0.22 -8.71
N THR A 114 -4.98 -0.60 -9.75
CA THR A 114 -5.03 -0.14 -11.14
C THR A 114 -6.44 -0.30 -11.69
N ILE A 115 -7.09 0.84 -11.94
CA ILE A 115 -8.46 0.95 -12.42
C ILE A 115 -8.44 1.60 -13.80
N LYS A 116 -8.96 0.92 -14.82
CA LYS A 116 -8.90 1.34 -16.23
C LYS A 116 -9.36 2.78 -16.45
N GLU A 117 -10.49 3.16 -15.87
CA GLU A 117 -11.12 4.45 -16.06
C GLU A 117 -10.50 5.58 -15.22
N VAL A 118 -9.54 5.27 -14.32
CA VAL A 118 -9.01 6.24 -13.34
C VAL A 118 -7.51 6.44 -13.52
N ASN A 119 -6.73 5.40 -13.26
CA ASN A 119 -5.28 5.46 -13.21
C ASN A 119 -4.59 4.34 -14.02
N GLY A 120 -5.37 3.47 -14.67
CA GLY A 120 -4.89 2.39 -15.53
C GLY A 120 -4.45 2.92 -16.91
N ASN A 121 -3.50 3.87 -16.92
CA ASN A 121 -2.99 4.49 -18.15
C ASN A 121 -1.48 4.77 -18.03
N VAL A 122 -0.82 4.93 -19.17
CA VAL A 122 0.63 5.16 -19.26
C VAL A 122 1.04 6.41 -18.47
N GLN A 123 0.28 7.49 -18.56
CA GLN A 123 0.62 8.75 -17.89
C GLN A 123 0.76 8.59 -16.37
N ASN A 124 -0.21 7.94 -15.72
CA ASN A 124 -0.14 7.74 -14.27
C ASN A 124 1.06 6.85 -13.87
N MET A 125 1.42 5.86 -14.70
CA MET A 125 2.58 4.99 -14.45
C MET A 125 3.89 5.78 -14.63
N GLU A 126 4.00 6.59 -15.66
CA GLU A 126 5.16 7.46 -15.91
C GLU A 126 5.32 8.51 -14.82
N ASP A 127 4.24 9.15 -14.39
CA ASP A 127 4.25 10.13 -13.29
C ASP A 127 4.69 9.48 -11.97
N THR A 128 4.25 8.24 -11.71
CA THR A 128 4.70 7.46 -10.55
C THR A 128 6.19 7.19 -10.63
N ILE A 129 6.67 6.69 -11.77
CA ILE A 129 8.10 6.42 -12.02
C ILE A 129 8.93 7.70 -11.86
N HIS A 130 8.45 8.80 -12.45
CA HIS A 130 9.12 10.10 -12.34
C HIS A 130 9.23 10.56 -10.89
N PHE A 131 8.15 10.45 -10.12
CA PHE A 131 8.13 10.79 -8.69
C PHE A 131 9.14 9.95 -7.90
N LEU A 132 9.15 8.63 -8.09
CA LEU A 132 10.07 7.74 -7.40
C LEU A 132 11.53 8.09 -7.71
N LYS A 133 11.85 8.31 -8.99
CA LYS A 133 13.21 8.71 -9.43
C LYS A 133 13.63 10.07 -8.87
N LYS A 134 12.73 11.06 -8.95
CA LYS A 134 12.99 12.44 -8.46
C LYS A 134 13.35 12.47 -6.99
N HIS A 135 12.74 11.61 -6.19
CA HIS A 135 12.95 11.54 -4.75
C HIS A 135 13.90 10.42 -4.33
N GLY A 136 14.55 9.72 -5.26
CA GLY A 136 15.50 8.64 -4.94
C GLY A 136 14.85 7.46 -4.20
N ILE A 137 13.55 7.21 -4.42
CA ILE A 137 12.83 6.13 -3.75
C ILE A 137 13.07 4.81 -4.46
N HIS A 138 13.62 3.83 -3.73
CA HIS A 138 13.92 2.50 -4.22
C HIS A 138 13.07 1.45 -3.47
N PRO A 139 11.80 1.26 -3.86
CA PRO A 139 10.95 0.27 -3.22
C PRO A 139 11.52 -1.14 -3.41
N ALA A 140 11.37 -1.98 -2.39
CA ALA A 140 11.80 -3.38 -2.49
C ALA A 140 10.95 -4.15 -3.51
N GLN A 141 9.74 -3.69 -3.78
CA GLN A 141 8.83 -4.24 -4.79
C GLN A 141 7.79 -3.21 -5.24
N VAL A 142 7.34 -3.31 -6.50
CA VAL A 142 6.17 -2.60 -7.01
C VAL A 142 5.12 -3.61 -7.46
N ASN A 143 3.91 -3.51 -6.93
CA ASN A 143 2.79 -4.38 -7.24
C ASN A 143 1.70 -3.59 -7.97
N LEU A 144 1.42 -3.94 -9.20
CA LEU A 144 0.27 -3.42 -9.94
C LEU A 144 -0.92 -4.32 -9.64
N LEU A 145 -1.91 -3.81 -8.92
CA LEU A 145 -3.06 -4.58 -8.45
C LEU A 145 -4.25 -4.31 -9.38
N PRO A 146 -4.60 -5.24 -10.30
CA PRO A 146 -5.78 -5.08 -11.13
C PRO A 146 -7.02 -4.89 -10.25
N TYR A 147 -7.90 -3.99 -10.65
CA TYR A 147 -9.14 -3.74 -9.94
C TYR A 147 -9.99 -5.02 -9.83
N HIS A 148 -10.46 -5.30 -8.63
CA HIS A 148 -11.40 -6.38 -8.35
C HIS A 148 -12.59 -5.85 -7.57
N ASN A 149 -13.79 -6.16 -8.03
CA ASN A 149 -15.04 -5.71 -7.40
C ASN A 149 -15.38 -6.47 -6.09
N THR A 150 -14.42 -7.15 -5.47
CA THR A 150 -14.62 -7.91 -4.22
C THR A 150 -14.98 -7.03 -3.03
N GLY A 151 -14.66 -5.72 -3.08
CA GLY A 151 -15.01 -4.76 -2.03
C GLY A 151 -16.48 -4.31 -2.03
N SER A 152 -17.22 -4.52 -3.11
CA SER A 152 -18.61 -4.06 -3.27
C SER A 152 -19.56 -4.60 -2.20
N SER A 153 -19.33 -5.84 -1.74
CA SER A 153 -20.14 -6.48 -0.69
C SER A 153 -20.05 -5.82 0.70
N LYS A 154 -19.08 -4.93 0.93
CA LYS A 154 -18.94 -4.19 2.19
C LYS A 154 -19.85 -2.97 2.25
N TYR A 155 -20.17 -2.35 1.12
CA TYR A 155 -20.94 -1.10 1.05
C TYR A 155 -22.39 -1.25 1.55
N PRO A 156 -23.16 -2.28 1.16
CA PRO A 156 -24.49 -2.49 1.71
C PRO A 156 -24.49 -2.71 3.21
N LYS A 157 -23.45 -3.38 3.76
CA LYS A 157 -23.30 -3.60 5.21
C LYS A 157 -23.04 -2.30 5.99
N LEU A 158 -22.53 -1.27 5.31
CA LEU A 158 -22.26 0.05 5.87
C LEU A 158 -23.39 1.04 5.55
N GLY A 159 -24.50 0.60 4.91
CA GLY A 159 -25.59 1.47 4.46
C GLY A 159 -25.20 2.46 3.38
N MET A 160 -24.15 2.17 2.61
CA MET A 160 -23.61 3.03 1.56
C MET A 160 -23.89 2.44 0.18
N GLU A 161 -24.15 3.32 -0.80
CA GLU A 161 -24.26 2.94 -2.20
C GLU A 161 -22.87 2.76 -2.81
N TYR A 162 -22.67 1.64 -3.52
CA TYR A 162 -21.44 1.37 -4.24
C TYR A 162 -21.44 2.08 -5.59
N LYS A 163 -20.57 3.07 -5.76
CA LYS A 163 -20.45 3.89 -6.97
C LYS A 163 -19.47 3.34 -8.03
N GLY A 164 -18.90 2.17 -7.79
CA GLY A 164 -17.85 1.57 -8.64
C GLY A 164 -18.36 0.52 -9.65
N THR A 165 -19.66 0.53 -9.98
CA THR A 165 -20.27 -0.45 -10.92
C THR A 165 -19.68 -0.39 -12.34
N ASP A 166 -19.18 0.77 -12.75
CA ASP A 166 -18.63 1.05 -14.08
C ASP A 166 -17.10 1.08 -14.11
N LEU A 167 -16.45 0.55 -13.05
CA LEU A 167 -15.00 0.47 -12.95
C LEU A 167 -14.51 -0.93 -13.30
N HIS A 168 -13.45 -0.98 -14.12
CA HIS A 168 -12.89 -2.23 -14.63
C HIS A 168 -11.39 -2.32 -14.38
N ALA A 169 -10.85 -3.54 -14.38
CA ALA A 169 -9.42 -3.75 -14.49
C ALA A 169 -8.96 -3.43 -15.92
N PRO A 170 -7.74 -2.90 -16.11
CA PRO A 170 -7.13 -2.90 -17.42
C PRO A 170 -6.98 -4.33 -17.96
N GLU A 171 -6.91 -4.47 -19.27
CA GLU A 171 -6.66 -5.76 -19.91
C GLU A 171 -5.28 -6.31 -19.52
N LYS A 172 -5.10 -7.62 -19.66
CA LYS A 172 -3.86 -8.28 -19.27
C LYS A 172 -2.64 -7.69 -19.98
N GLU A 173 -2.76 -7.46 -21.27
CA GLU A 173 -1.70 -6.88 -22.11
C GLU A 173 -1.35 -5.45 -21.70
N GLU A 174 -2.34 -4.66 -21.28
CA GLU A 174 -2.12 -3.32 -20.73
C GLU A 174 -1.33 -3.40 -19.42
N MET A 175 -1.73 -4.30 -18.50
CA MET A 175 -1.03 -4.52 -17.23
C MET A 175 0.41 -4.99 -17.43
N GLU A 176 0.66 -5.91 -18.39
CA GLU A 176 2.00 -6.37 -18.74
C GLU A 176 2.85 -5.22 -19.30
N SER A 177 2.26 -4.34 -20.10
CA SER A 177 2.95 -3.15 -20.62
C SER A 177 3.35 -2.17 -19.49
N PHE A 178 2.50 -1.99 -18.49
CA PHE A 178 2.82 -1.16 -17.32
C PHE A 178 3.96 -1.77 -16.48
N VAL A 179 3.94 -3.08 -16.27
CA VAL A 179 5.08 -3.77 -15.60
C VAL A 179 6.37 -3.49 -16.33
N LYS A 180 6.35 -3.61 -17.70
CA LYS A 180 7.52 -3.35 -18.52
C LYS A 180 8.02 -1.90 -18.38
N LEU A 181 7.14 -0.90 -18.32
CA LEU A 181 7.51 0.51 -18.09
C LEU A 181 8.32 0.68 -16.80
N PHE A 182 7.88 0.08 -15.70
CA PHE A 182 8.60 0.11 -14.43
C PHE A 182 9.94 -0.61 -14.51
N GLN A 183 9.99 -1.79 -15.13
CA GLN A 183 11.21 -2.57 -15.27
C GLN A 183 12.26 -1.85 -16.15
N ASP A 184 11.84 -1.28 -17.28
CA ASP A 184 12.70 -0.48 -18.17
C ASP A 184 13.21 0.79 -17.46
N ALA A 185 12.45 1.30 -16.50
CA ALA A 185 12.85 2.44 -15.67
C ALA A 185 13.82 2.07 -14.53
N GLY A 186 14.11 0.77 -14.34
CA GLY A 186 15.03 0.26 -13.31
C GLY A 186 14.35 -0.39 -12.09
N TYR A 187 13.02 -0.40 -12.01
CA TYR A 187 12.25 -1.07 -10.94
C TYR A 187 11.98 -2.52 -11.35
N THR A 188 13.04 -3.32 -11.39
CA THR A 188 13.02 -4.69 -11.94
C THR A 188 12.11 -5.66 -11.14
N ASN A 189 11.90 -5.40 -9.85
CA ASN A 189 11.00 -6.19 -9.01
C ASN A 189 9.54 -5.65 -9.08
N THR A 190 9.05 -5.47 -10.30
CA THR A 190 7.65 -5.07 -10.56
C THR A 190 6.87 -6.27 -11.07
N LYS A 191 5.68 -6.49 -10.52
CA LYS A 191 4.78 -7.59 -10.92
C LYS A 191 3.31 -7.20 -10.87
N ILE A 192 2.46 -8.01 -11.50
CA ILE A 192 1.01 -7.95 -11.37
C ILE A 192 0.60 -8.80 -10.16
N GLY A 193 -0.27 -8.23 -9.33
CA GLY A 193 -0.74 -8.88 -8.10
C GLY A 193 0.18 -8.63 -6.89
N GLY A 194 -0.23 -9.13 -5.75
CA GLY A 194 0.45 -8.98 -4.47
C GLY A 194 1.16 -10.23 -3.98
#